data_1af1cba0ead76125e4eac9b2c492c4dc
#
_entry.id   1af1cba0ead76125e4eac9b2c492c4dc
#
_cell.length_a   1.000
_cell.length_b   1.000
_cell.length_c   1.000
_cell.angle_alpha   90.00
_cell.angle_beta   90.00
_cell.angle_gamma   90.00
#
_symmetry.space_group_name_H-M   'P 1'
#
loop_
_entity.id
_entity.type
_entity.pdbx_description
1 polymer ?
#
loop_
_entity_poly.entity_id
_entity_poly.type
_entity_poly.pdbx_seq_one_letter_code
_entity_poly.pdbx_strand_id
1 'polypeptide(L)'
;MATCKTRVLALSAAGLMLVLGACSKAESAKTPTDLDVTSASAGHYSLVWEHGGSEKVRVFAATDPKNPAAEGKEIGTVDGFSTEVDGLDPLSRWYFEVIDEDGNSTIASTRHVTLQGAANVRDVGGYETADGRSVKWGLVFRGDRLSDLTADDQQTIENAGIRTVVDFRGDSEIAKDGADKVPANVKVVNTAVLDAGTQALATAITSALKSGDPAIVEQVLGGGEAVRISDTGAVDQLSKPDGMAGYSQALRTIADSESAVAYHCTAGKDRTGLMTALLLGILGVPDKTIVDDFVLSNTYNKAKNEQTYTFLSSKGIDVDLLKPLMEQRPSQIQPVLDKIRDQFGGWEKFSQDVLKLDADTIAKLRSKLLTKQ
;
A
#
# COMPACT_ATOMS: atom_id res chain seq x y z
N MET A 1 6.81 -30.20 -12.93
CA MET A 1 7.06 -31.14 -14.05
C MET A 1 7.51 -30.33 -15.25
N ALA A 2 8.81 -30.22 -15.46
CA ALA A 2 9.38 -29.50 -16.60
C ALA A 2 9.56 -30.47 -17.75
N THR A 3 8.84 -30.29 -18.83
CA THR A 3 8.94 -31.10 -20.05
C THR A 3 10.08 -30.62 -20.93
N CYS A 4 11.17 -31.40 -20.95
CA CYS A 4 12.26 -31.26 -21.88
C CYS A 4 11.82 -31.80 -23.26
N LYS A 5 11.77 -30.96 -24.30
CA LYS A 5 11.52 -31.38 -25.69
C LYS A 5 12.84 -31.72 -26.37
N THR A 6 13.06 -33.02 -26.61
CA THR A 6 14.18 -33.55 -27.39
C THR A 6 13.88 -33.37 -28.89
N ARG A 7 14.76 -32.71 -29.63
CA ARG A 7 14.79 -32.76 -31.09
C ARG A 7 15.90 -33.72 -31.54
N VAL A 8 15.51 -34.74 -32.29
CA VAL A 8 16.41 -35.67 -32.96
C VAL A 8 16.80 -35.06 -34.29
N LEU A 9 18.10 -34.97 -34.59
CA LEU A 9 18.65 -34.73 -35.93
C LEU A 9 19.70 -35.82 -36.23
N ALA A 10 19.59 -36.34 -37.44
CA ALA A 10 20.31 -37.49 -37.94
C ALA A 10 21.82 -37.27 -38.08
N LEU A 11 22.58 -38.38 -37.95
CA LEU A 11 24.02 -38.52 -38.01
C LEU A 11 24.60 -38.18 -39.39
N SER A 12 25.74 -37.48 -39.40
CA SER A 12 26.87 -37.80 -40.26
C SER A 12 28.16 -37.68 -39.46
N ALA A 13 29.08 -38.63 -39.69
CA ALA A 13 30.24 -38.90 -38.88
C ALA A 13 31.35 -37.84 -39.04
N ALA A 14 31.95 -37.44 -37.98
CA ALA A 14 33.36 -37.31 -37.61
C ALA A 14 33.56 -36.14 -36.59
N GLY A 15 34.21 -36.45 -35.48
CA GLY A 15 34.73 -35.42 -34.57
C GLY A 15 34.13 -35.52 -33.17
N LEU A 16 34.71 -36.37 -32.31
CA LEU A 16 34.44 -36.46 -30.88
C LEU A 16 34.93 -35.19 -30.17
N MET A 17 34.07 -34.21 -29.94
CA MET A 17 34.27 -33.16 -28.95
C MET A 17 33.34 -33.42 -27.77
N LEU A 18 33.95 -33.84 -26.65
CA LEU A 18 33.28 -33.83 -25.35
C LEU A 18 32.98 -32.37 -25.00
N VAL A 19 31.74 -31.93 -25.24
CA VAL A 19 31.21 -30.75 -24.59
C VAL A 19 30.69 -31.21 -23.23
N LEU A 20 31.49 -30.99 -22.20
CA LEU A 20 30.98 -31.00 -20.81
C LEU A 20 29.98 -29.85 -20.68
N GLY A 21 28.72 -30.15 -20.88
CA GLY A 21 27.62 -29.29 -20.49
C GLY A 21 27.65 -29.13 -18.98
N ALA A 22 28.27 -28.04 -18.51
CA ALA A 22 28.02 -27.56 -17.17
C ALA A 22 26.55 -27.19 -17.09
N CYS A 23 25.70 -28.08 -16.55
CA CYS A 23 24.45 -27.66 -15.93
C CYS A 23 24.86 -26.78 -14.76
N SER A 24 24.85 -25.47 -14.93
CA SER A 24 24.80 -24.55 -13.82
C SER A 24 23.49 -24.90 -13.08
N LYS A 25 23.60 -25.61 -11.97
CA LYS A 25 22.52 -25.56 -10.96
C LYS A 25 22.33 -24.06 -10.69
N ALA A 26 21.16 -23.53 -11.02
CA ALA A 26 20.75 -22.29 -10.42
C ALA A 26 20.93 -22.47 -8.90
N GLU A 27 21.85 -21.73 -8.30
CA GLU A 27 21.92 -21.64 -6.85
C GLU A 27 20.53 -21.21 -6.40
N SER A 28 19.83 -22.10 -5.69
CA SER A 28 18.56 -21.73 -5.03
C SER A 28 18.87 -20.58 -4.08
N ALA A 29 18.07 -19.54 -4.13
CA ALA A 29 18.15 -18.44 -3.18
C ALA A 29 18.25 -19.01 -1.76
N LYS A 30 19.24 -18.55 -0.99
CA LYS A 30 19.54 -19.07 0.34
C LYS A 30 18.72 -18.44 1.46
N THR A 31 17.86 -17.48 1.12
CA THR A 31 17.04 -16.73 2.10
C THR A 31 15.60 -17.20 2.00
N PRO A 32 14.88 -17.40 3.11
CA PRO A 32 13.43 -17.53 3.07
C PRO A 32 12.86 -16.33 2.34
N THR A 33 12.13 -16.53 1.25
CA THR A 33 11.57 -15.47 0.43
C THR A 33 10.05 -15.46 0.51
N ASP A 34 9.44 -14.39 0.05
CA ASP A 34 7.99 -14.27 -0.09
C ASP A 34 7.20 -14.66 1.18
N LEU A 35 7.72 -14.26 2.35
CA LEU A 35 7.00 -14.46 3.60
C LEU A 35 5.67 -13.69 3.56
N ASP A 36 4.59 -14.42 3.38
CA ASP A 36 3.23 -13.92 3.45
C ASP A 36 2.64 -14.15 4.84
N VAL A 37 2.06 -13.10 5.40
CA VAL A 37 1.41 -13.13 6.71
C VAL A 37 -0.04 -12.72 6.54
N THR A 38 -0.94 -13.65 6.81
CA THR A 38 -2.38 -13.39 6.82
C THR A 38 -2.94 -13.54 8.22
N SER A 39 -4.10 -12.94 8.48
CA SER A 39 -4.81 -13.07 9.76
C SER A 39 -6.28 -13.36 9.48
N ALA A 40 -6.77 -14.48 9.96
CA ALA A 40 -8.18 -14.85 9.89
C ALA A 40 -9.00 -14.17 11.00
N SER A 41 -8.37 -13.86 12.13
CA SER A 41 -8.95 -13.13 13.27
C SER A 41 -7.84 -12.51 14.11
N ALA A 42 -8.19 -11.53 14.93
CA ALA A 42 -7.23 -10.83 15.78
C ALA A 42 -6.48 -11.80 16.70
N GLY A 43 -5.16 -11.73 16.71
CA GLY A 43 -4.28 -12.59 17.49
C GLY A 43 -3.98 -13.98 16.89
N HIS A 44 -4.52 -14.27 15.70
CA HIS A 44 -4.29 -15.51 14.95
C HIS A 44 -3.70 -15.21 13.57
N TYR A 45 -2.57 -15.82 13.26
CA TYR A 45 -1.81 -15.53 12.03
C TYR A 45 -1.41 -16.83 11.34
N SER A 46 -1.52 -16.83 10.02
CA SER A 46 -0.97 -17.86 9.13
C SER A 46 0.24 -17.28 8.41
N LEU A 47 1.36 -17.95 8.52
CA LEU A 47 2.63 -17.60 7.89
C LEU A 47 2.92 -18.62 6.80
N VAL A 48 3.24 -18.17 5.60
CA VAL A 48 3.67 -18.98 4.46
C VAL A 48 4.88 -18.33 3.83
N TRP A 49 5.92 -19.10 3.52
CA TRP A 49 7.13 -18.60 2.85
C TRP A 49 7.60 -19.56 1.76
N GLU A 50 8.37 -19.03 0.85
CA GLU A 50 9.06 -19.82 -0.17
C GLU A 50 10.49 -20.15 0.27
N HIS A 51 11.11 -21.11 -0.42
CA HIS A 51 12.39 -21.67 -0.05
C HIS A 51 13.58 -20.72 -0.04
N GLY A 52 14.33 -20.78 1.06
CA GLY A 52 15.79 -20.71 1.08
C GLY A 52 16.38 -22.11 1.24
N GLY A 53 17.66 -22.27 1.37
CA GLY A 53 18.37 -23.54 1.32
C GLY A 53 18.10 -24.58 2.42
N SER A 54 17.23 -24.33 3.40
CA SER A 54 16.89 -25.25 4.49
C SER A 54 15.37 -25.34 4.67
N GLU A 55 14.87 -26.56 4.95
CA GLU A 55 13.48 -26.80 5.31
C GLU A 55 13.18 -26.40 6.75
N LYS A 56 14.22 -26.28 7.61
CA LYS A 56 14.08 -25.87 9.00
C LYS A 56 14.33 -24.39 9.18
N VAL A 57 13.36 -23.72 9.76
CA VAL A 57 13.44 -22.29 10.07
C VAL A 57 13.01 -22.04 11.51
N ARG A 58 13.58 -20.99 12.10
CA ARG A 58 13.11 -20.47 13.39
C ARG A 58 12.16 -19.29 13.10
N VAL A 59 11.06 -19.25 13.82
CA VAL A 59 10.02 -18.23 13.68
C VAL A 59 9.97 -17.38 14.95
N PHE A 60 10.00 -16.08 14.79
CA PHE A 60 9.91 -15.09 15.87
C PHE A 60 8.74 -14.13 15.62
N ALA A 61 8.16 -13.61 16.70
CA ALA A 61 7.13 -12.58 16.65
C ALA A 61 7.48 -11.43 17.60
N ALA A 62 7.38 -10.20 17.12
CA ALA A 62 7.60 -8.98 17.93
C ALA A 62 6.64 -7.87 17.53
N THR A 63 6.50 -6.88 18.38
CA THR A 63 5.74 -5.65 18.10
C THR A 63 6.62 -4.53 17.51
N ASP A 64 7.94 -4.66 17.58
CA ASP A 64 8.90 -3.79 16.88
C ASP A 64 9.36 -4.49 15.58
N PRO A 65 9.21 -3.84 14.41
CA PRO A 65 9.61 -4.42 13.12
C PRO A 65 11.12 -4.46 12.88
N LYS A 66 11.93 -3.81 13.72
CA LYS A 66 13.37 -3.63 13.45
C LYS A 66 14.17 -4.91 13.60
N ASN A 67 13.86 -5.72 14.59
CA ASN A 67 14.61 -6.94 14.88
C ASN A 67 13.77 -7.92 15.70
N PRO A 68 12.78 -8.57 15.10
CA PRO A 68 11.89 -9.50 15.82
C PRO A 68 12.62 -10.65 16.53
N ALA A 69 13.71 -11.15 15.95
CA ALA A 69 14.47 -12.25 16.55
C ALA A 69 15.24 -11.85 17.81
N ALA A 70 15.70 -10.59 17.92
CA ALA A 70 16.48 -10.14 19.07
C ALA A 70 15.62 -9.69 20.25
N GLU A 71 14.45 -9.12 19.99
CA GLU A 71 13.61 -8.47 20.99
C GLU A 71 12.26 -9.15 21.17
N GLY A 72 11.92 -10.06 20.27
CA GLY A 72 10.62 -10.72 20.23
C GLY A 72 10.59 -12.08 20.95
N LYS A 73 9.46 -12.74 20.81
CA LYS A 73 9.20 -14.07 21.30
C LYS A 73 9.53 -15.11 20.22
N GLU A 74 10.37 -16.08 20.53
CA GLU A 74 10.51 -17.25 19.67
C GLU A 74 9.21 -18.08 19.72
N ILE A 75 8.60 -18.27 18.55
CA ILE A 75 7.40 -19.09 18.38
C ILE A 75 7.78 -20.56 18.31
N GLY A 76 8.88 -20.87 17.62
CA GLY A 76 9.42 -22.23 17.52
C GLY A 76 10.27 -22.46 16.27
N THR A 77 10.70 -23.71 16.12
CA THR A 77 11.34 -24.21 14.90
C THR A 77 10.32 -24.97 14.09
N VAL A 78 10.21 -24.63 12.81
CA VAL A 78 9.29 -25.23 11.85
C VAL A 78 10.07 -26.02 10.83
N ASP A 79 9.59 -27.23 10.53
CA ASP A 79 10.10 -28.09 9.46
C ASP A 79 9.08 -28.01 8.32
N GLY A 80 9.37 -27.19 7.31
CA GLY A 80 8.45 -26.88 6.21
C GLY A 80 8.35 -25.39 5.90
N PHE A 81 7.27 -24.99 5.24
CA PHE A 81 7.09 -23.65 4.59
C PHE A 81 5.87 -22.88 5.09
N SER A 82 5.26 -23.32 6.18
CA SER A 82 4.12 -22.62 6.78
C SER A 82 3.98 -22.95 8.26
N THR A 83 3.37 -22.02 9.01
CA THR A 83 2.97 -22.25 10.40
C THR A 83 1.80 -21.34 10.78
N GLU A 84 1.04 -21.80 11.77
CA GLU A 84 0.04 -20.98 12.44
C GLU A 84 0.59 -20.44 13.75
N VAL A 85 0.25 -19.21 14.08
CA VAL A 85 0.65 -18.54 15.32
C VAL A 85 -0.60 -18.00 16.01
N ASP A 86 -0.84 -18.48 17.23
CA ASP A 86 -2.03 -18.19 18.00
C ASP A 86 -1.71 -17.50 19.33
N GLY A 87 -2.74 -16.85 19.90
CA GLY A 87 -2.68 -16.32 21.26
C GLY A 87 -1.82 -15.07 21.41
N LEU A 88 -1.60 -14.34 20.34
CA LEU A 88 -0.95 -13.05 20.39
C LEU A 88 -1.98 -11.97 20.77
N ASP A 89 -1.51 -10.86 21.37
CA ASP A 89 -2.38 -9.73 21.74
C ASP A 89 -3.10 -9.17 20.50
N PRO A 90 -4.43 -9.16 20.48
CA PRO A 90 -5.21 -8.75 19.32
C PRO A 90 -5.16 -7.24 19.02
N LEU A 91 -4.78 -6.40 19.99
CA LEU A 91 -4.64 -4.95 19.83
C LEU A 91 -3.22 -4.54 19.44
N SER A 92 -2.28 -5.47 19.41
CA SER A 92 -0.90 -5.23 18.99
C SER A 92 -0.69 -5.57 17.53
N ARG A 93 0.14 -4.77 16.85
CA ARG A 93 0.62 -5.11 15.53
C ARG A 93 1.84 -6.03 15.65
N TRP A 94 1.78 -7.18 15.01
CA TRP A 94 2.84 -8.18 15.07
C TRP A 94 3.63 -8.24 13.76
N TYR A 95 4.94 -8.37 13.91
CA TYR A 95 5.91 -8.59 12.85
C TYR A 95 6.57 -9.94 13.09
N PHE A 96 6.70 -10.71 12.03
CA PHE A 96 7.26 -12.06 12.09
C PHE A 96 8.58 -12.08 11.34
N GLU A 97 9.57 -12.74 11.92
CA GLU A 97 10.86 -13.01 11.29
C GLU A 97 11.03 -14.52 11.19
N VAL A 98 11.34 -14.97 9.98
CA VAL A 98 11.67 -16.36 9.68
C VAL A 98 13.16 -16.41 9.35
N ILE A 99 13.92 -17.25 10.09
CA ILE A 99 15.38 -17.36 9.97
C ILE A 99 15.73 -18.81 9.65
N ASP A 100 16.48 -19.03 8.56
CA ASP A 100 16.99 -20.34 8.18
C ASP A 100 18.23 -20.77 9.01
N GLU A 101 18.73 -22.00 8.77
CA GLU A 101 19.88 -22.55 9.48
C GLU A 101 21.20 -21.83 9.13
N ASP A 102 21.26 -21.13 8.00
CA ASP A 102 22.42 -20.32 7.57
C ASP A 102 22.39 -18.88 8.15
N GLY A 103 21.29 -18.50 8.83
CA GLY A 103 21.10 -17.19 9.43
C GLY A 103 20.52 -16.14 8.48
N ASN A 104 20.05 -16.53 7.29
CA ASN A 104 19.32 -15.62 6.42
C ASN A 104 17.90 -15.45 6.93
N SER A 105 17.36 -14.22 6.86
CA SER A 105 16.04 -13.94 7.41
C SER A 105 15.18 -13.05 6.53
N THR A 106 13.87 -13.18 6.72
CA THR A 106 12.86 -12.31 6.12
C THR A 106 11.87 -11.88 7.19
N ILE A 107 11.51 -10.60 7.16
CA ILE A 107 10.53 -10.00 8.08
C ILE A 107 9.29 -9.61 7.30
N ALA A 108 8.11 -10.00 7.82
CA ALA A 108 6.83 -9.57 7.28
C ALA A 108 5.78 -9.33 8.37
N SER A 109 4.68 -8.74 7.96
CA SER A 109 3.48 -8.53 8.79
C SER A 109 2.24 -8.59 7.89
N THR A 110 1.06 -8.65 8.47
CA THR A 110 -0.16 -8.45 7.70
C THR A 110 -0.14 -7.09 7.01
N ARG A 111 -0.55 -7.02 5.74
CA ARG A 111 -0.66 -5.72 5.04
C ARG A 111 -1.75 -4.86 5.68
N HIS A 112 -2.94 -5.42 5.85
CA HIS A 112 -4.09 -4.74 6.42
C HIS A 112 -3.93 -4.54 7.93
N VAL A 113 -4.32 -3.36 8.42
CA VAL A 113 -4.51 -3.08 9.85
C VAL A 113 -6.01 -3.06 10.09
N THR A 114 -6.52 -4.11 10.71
CA THR A 114 -7.96 -4.25 10.96
C THR A 114 -8.39 -3.29 12.06
N LEU A 115 -9.24 -2.33 11.71
CA LEU A 115 -9.86 -1.37 12.62
C LEU A 115 -11.38 -1.42 12.45
N GLN A 116 -12.11 -1.09 13.51
CA GLN A 116 -13.58 -1.04 13.50
C GLN A 116 -14.08 0.23 12.79
N GLY A 117 -13.41 1.36 13.02
CA GLY A 117 -13.81 2.67 12.52
C GLY A 117 -13.18 3.07 11.18
N ALA A 118 -12.25 2.29 10.63
CA ALA A 118 -11.61 2.54 9.37
C ALA A 118 -11.39 1.24 8.59
N ALA A 119 -11.62 1.25 7.28
CA ALA A 119 -11.65 0.03 6.48
C ALA A 119 -10.39 -0.18 5.63
N ASN A 120 -9.71 0.91 5.24
CA ASN A 120 -8.65 0.89 4.21
C ASN A 120 -7.26 1.19 4.78
N VAL A 121 -7.09 0.94 6.11
CA VAL A 121 -5.79 1.19 6.78
C VAL A 121 -4.84 0.03 6.52
N ARG A 122 -3.64 0.35 6.03
CA ARG A 122 -2.60 -0.64 5.73
C ARG A 122 -1.19 -0.11 5.82
N ASP A 123 -0.24 -1.01 6.04
CA ASP A 123 1.19 -0.75 5.99
C ASP A 123 1.69 -0.63 4.55
N VAL A 124 2.57 0.30 4.28
CA VAL A 124 3.22 0.50 2.97
C VAL A 124 4.53 -0.29 2.84
N GLY A 125 4.95 -0.98 3.91
CA GLY A 125 6.15 -1.83 3.94
C GLY A 125 6.04 -3.11 3.11
N GLY A 126 7.15 -3.84 2.96
CA GLY A 126 7.22 -5.15 2.33
C GLY A 126 7.23 -5.15 0.80
N TYR A 127 7.17 -3.99 0.13
CA TYR A 127 7.31 -3.93 -1.33
C TYR A 127 8.78 -3.95 -1.74
N GLU A 128 9.11 -4.78 -2.72
CA GLU A 128 10.44 -4.83 -3.29
C GLU A 128 10.70 -3.68 -4.25
N THR A 129 11.91 -3.17 -4.22
CA THR A 129 12.43 -2.18 -5.16
C THR A 129 13.12 -2.85 -6.35
N ALA A 130 13.30 -2.14 -7.45
CA ALA A 130 13.96 -2.67 -8.64
C ALA A 130 15.45 -3.04 -8.42
N ASP A 131 16.07 -2.56 -7.33
CA ASP A 131 17.44 -2.90 -6.95
C ASP A 131 17.54 -4.01 -5.88
N GLY A 132 16.43 -4.70 -5.58
CA GLY A 132 16.38 -5.85 -4.67
C GLY A 132 16.31 -5.52 -3.19
N ARG A 133 16.14 -4.25 -2.83
CA ARG A 133 15.82 -3.86 -1.44
C ARG A 133 14.31 -3.96 -1.21
N SER A 134 13.91 -3.93 0.05
CA SER A 134 12.49 -3.89 0.42
C SER A 134 12.16 -2.64 1.21
N VAL A 135 10.95 -2.14 1.06
CA VAL A 135 10.41 -1.10 1.93
C VAL A 135 10.17 -1.70 3.32
N LYS A 136 10.75 -1.11 4.35
CA LYS A 136 10.63 -1.60 5.73
C LYS A 136 9.19 -1.52 6.21
N TRP A 137 8.77 -2.56 6.93
CA TRP A 137 7.49 -2.62 7.60
C TRP A 137 7.40 -1.66 8.80
N GLY A 138 6.18 -1.24 9.14
CA GLY A 138 5.88 -0.55 10.39
C GLY A 138 6.26 0.92 10.45
N LEU A 139 6.73 1.52 9.35
CA LEU A 139 7.20 2.91 9.34
C LEU A 139 6.23 3.88 8.67
N VAL A 140 5.47 3.40 7.69
CA VAL A 140 4.52 4.23 6.94
C VAL A 140 3.23 3.46 6.73
N PHE A 141 2.12 4.10 7.08
CA PHE A 141 0.78 3.58 6.92
C PHE A 141 -0.05 4.50 6.03
N ARG A 142 -1.02 3.93 5.34
CA ARG A 142 -2.01 4.68 4.57
C ARG A 142 -3.41 4.25 4.98
N GLY A 143 -4.41 5.13 4.83
CA GLY A 143 -5.77 4.75 5.21
C GLY A 143 -6.86 5.68 4.69
N ASP A 144 -8.09 5.36 5.09
CA ASP A 144 -9.25 6.23 5.03
C ASP A 144 -9.36 7.06 6.33
N ARG A 145 -10.34 7.97 6.40
CA ARG A 145 -10.51 8.89 7.52
C ARG A 145 -10.57 8.17 8.87
N LEU A 146 -10.04 8.80 9.89
CA LEU A 146 -9.92 8.29 11.25
C LEU A 146 -10.95 8.89 12.22
N SER A 147 -11.99 9.54 11.70
CA SER A 147 -13.03 10.21 12.51
C SER A 147 -13.95 9.24 13.27
N ASP A 148 -14.00 7.99 12.85
CA ASP A 148 -14.88 6.98 13.42
C ASP A 148 -14.16 5.94 14.30
N LEU A 149 -12.87 6.17 14.62
CA LEU A 149 -12.07 5.24 15.42
C LEU A 149 -12.67 5.02 16.81
N THR A 150 -12.70 3.76 17.22
CA THR A 150 -13.07 3.33 18.58
C THR A 150 -11.90 3.46 19.55
N ALA A 151 -12.10 3.20 20.83
CA ALA A 151 -11.02 3.17 21.81
C ALA A 151 -9.99 2.06 21.52
N ASP A 152 -10.45 0.88 21.09
CA ASP A 152 -9.60 -0.24 20.70
C ASP A 152 -8.79 0.08 19.44
N ASP A 153 -9.41 0.76 18.46
CA ASP A 153 -8.70 1.24 17.27
C ASP A 153 -7.59 2.24 17.64
N GLN A 154 -7.87 3.16 18.57
CA GLN A 154 -6.86 4.11 19.05
C GLN A 154 -5.70 3.38 19.75
N GLN A 155 -5.98 2.34 20.53
CA GLN A 155 -4.95 1.51 21.15
C GLN A 155 -4.12 0.78 20.06
N THR A 156 -4.76 0.26 19.02
CA THR A 156 -4.07 -0.37 17.89
C THR A 156 -3.16 0.61 17.15
N ILE A 157 -3.62 1.85 16.90
CA ILE A 157 -2.82 2.93 16.31
C ILE A 157 -1.60 3.25 17.20
N GLU A 158 -1.80 3.33 18.51
CA GLU A 158 -0.73 3.59 19.47
C GLU A 158 0.30 2.46 19.50
N ASN A 159 -0.15 1.21 19.56
CA ASN A 159 0.68 0.00 19.56
C ASN A 159 1.43 -0.20 18.24
N ALA A 160 0.88 0.28 17.10
CA ALA A 160 1.57 0.31 15.83
C ALA A 160 2.69 1.38 15.75
N GLY A 161 2.92 2.13 16.83
CA GLY A 161 3.97 3.15 16.87
C GLY A 161 3.69 4.40 16.05
N ILE A 162 2.46 4.58 15.55
CA ILE A 162 2.08 5.77 14.80
C ILE A 162 2.02 6.97 15.75
N ARG A 163 2.77 8.03 15.43
CA ARG A 163 2.83 9.27 16.23
C ARG A 163 2.51 10.51 15.43
N THR A 164 2.38 10.37 14.11
CA THR A 164 1.97 11.45 13.22
C THR A 164 0.96 10.93 12.21
N VAL A 165 -0.11 11.68 12.01
CA VAL A 165 -1.12 11.46 10.97
C VAL A 165 -1.13 12.67 10.06
N VAL A 166 -1.03 12.45 8.74
CA VAL A 166 -1.17 13.49 7.72
C VAL A 166 -2.55 13.36 7.09
N ASP A 167 -3.39 14.38 7.27
CA ASP A 167 -4.75 14.42 6.75
C ASP A 167 -4.82 15.31 5.49
N PHE A 168 -5.19 14.71 4.35
CA PHE A 168 -5.35 15.42 3.08
C PHE A 168 -6.74 16.02 2.88
N ARG A 169 -7.65 15.90 3.84
CA ARG A 169 -9.01 16.44 3.74
C ARG A 169 -9.00 17.97 3.88
N GLY A 170 -9.87 18.60 3.13
CA GLY A 170 -10.15 20.03 3.29
C GLY A 170 -11.14 20.30 4.45
N ASP A 171 -11.24 21.57 4.86
CA ASP A 171 -12.07 21.99 6.00
C ASP A 171 -13.54 21.56 5.86
N SER A 172 -14.09 21.60 4.64
CA SER A 172 -15.48 21.17 4.38
C SER A 172 -15.71 19.68 4.56
N GLU A 173 -14.71 18.85 4.25
CA GLU A 173 -14.74 17.42 4.47
C GLU A 173 -14.64 17.11 5.96
N ILE A 174 -13.72 17.77 6.68
CA ILE A 174 -13.54 17.62 8.12
C ILE A 174 -14.80 18.09 8.86
N ALA A 175 -15.39 19.21 8.46
CA ALA A 175 -16.64 19.70 9.07
C ALA A 175 -17.82 18.73 8.88
N LYS A 176 -17.86 18.00 7.76
CA LYS A 176 -18.90 17.01 7.45
C LYS A 176 -18.65 15.68 8.13
N ASP A 177 -17.43 15.17 8.05
CA ASP A 177 -17.08 13.80 8.43
C ASP A 177 -16.51 13.69 9.86
N GLY A 178 -16.21 14.81 10.50
CA GLY A 178 -15.57 14.91 11.81
C GLY A 178 -14.03 14.92 11.74
N ALA A 179 -13.42 15.48 12.77
CA ALA A 179 -11.97 15.42 12.96
C ALA A 179 -11.52 14.00 13.33
N ASP A 180 -10.25 13.70 13.08
CA ASP A 180 -9.68 12.40 13.43
C ASP A 180 -9.68 12.17 14.95
N LYS A 181 -10.11 10.98 15.35
CA LYS A 181 -10.13 10.50 16.75
C LYS A 181 -8.90 9.64 17.01
N VAL A 182 -7.74 10.28 17.07
CA VAL A 182 -6.46 9.59 17.33
C VAL A 182 -6.05 9.72 18.81
N PRO A 183 -5.13 8.86 19.31
CA PRO A 183 -4.57 8.99 20.65
C PRO A 183 -3.99 10.39 20.91
N ALA A 184 -4.02 10.88 22.15
CA ALA A 184 -3.57 12.23 22.52
C ALA A 184 -2.09 12.51 22.21
N ASN A 185 -1.28 11.47 22.12
CA ASN A 185 0.16 11.54 21.77
C ASN A 185 0.42 11.45 20.26
N VAL A 186 -0.62 11.42 19.42
CA VAL A 186 -0.52 11.41 17.97
C VAL A 186 -0.79 12.81 17.43
N LYS A 187 0.19 13.36 16.71
CA LYS A 187 0.07 14.66 16.04
C LYS A 187 -0.69 14.52 14.73
N VAL A 188 -1.73 15.32 14.54
CA VAL A 188 -2.40 15.46 13.23
C VAL A 188 -1.83 16.68 12.50
N VAL A 189 -1.40 16.47 11.26
CA VAL A 189 -0.91 17.50 10.34
C VAL A 189 -1.89 17.56 9.17
N ASN A 190 -2.73 18.58 9.14
CA ASN A 190 -3.61 18.79 8.00
C ASN A 190 -2.85 19.48 6.85
N THR A 191 -2.92 18.87 5.68
CA THR A 191 -2.37 19.44 4.44
C THR A 191 -3.33 19.13 3.30
N ALA A 192 -4.35 19.99 3.20
CA ALA A 192 -5.47 19.79 2.29
C ALA A 192 -5.02 19.66 0.82
N VAL A 193 -5.51 18.62 0.16
CA VAL A 193 -5.35 18.41 -1.27
C VAL A 193 -6.75 18.34 -1.90
N LEU A 194 -7.08 19.27 -2.78
CA LEU A 194 -8.38 19.29 -3.44
C LEU A 194 -8.46 18.18 -4.49
N ASP A 195 -9.56 17.43 -4.48
CA ASP A 195 -9.85 16.33 -5.39
C ASP A 195 -11.18 16.58 -6.13
N ALA A 196 -11.11 16.73 -7.46
CA ALA A 196 -12.28 17.03 -8.27
C ALA A 196 -13.29 15.85 -8.31
N GLY A 197 -12.80 14.61 -8.29
CA GLY A 197 -13.65 13.42 -8.29
C GLY A 197 -14.46 13.30 -7.01
N THR A 198 -13.80 13.48 -5.87
CA THR A 198 -14.48 13.50 -4.56
C THR A 198 -15.53 14.62 -4.49
N GLN A 199 -15.23 15.81 -5.01
CA GLN A 199 -16.16 16.95 -5.03
C GLN A 199 -17.36 16.68 -5.95
N ALA A 200 -17.14 16.17 -7.16
CA ALA A 200 -18.19 15.86 -8.12
C ALA A 200 -19.15 14.79 -7.57
N LEU A 201 -18.59 13.70 -7.02
CA LEU A 201 -19.36 12.63 -6.40
C LEU A 201 -20.23 13.16 -5.24
N ALA A 202 -19.63 13.90 -4.31
CA ALA A 202 -20.34 14.46 -3.16
C ALA A 202 -21.44 15.42 -3.59
N THR A 203 -21.20 16.26 -4.61
CA THR A 203 -22.16 17.20 -5.14
C THR A 203 -23.35 16.49 -5.79
N ALA A 204 -23.10 15.50 -6.66
CA ALA A 204 -24.13 14.74 -7.34
C ALA A 204 -25.06 14.03 -6.35
N ILE A 205 -24.48 13.27 -5.40
CA ILE A 205 -25.25 12.52 -4.38
C ILE A 205 -26.04 13.51 -3.49
N THR A 206 -25.40 14.56 -2.98
CA THR A 206 -26.05 15.50 -2.06
C THR A 206 -27.20 16.22 -2.76
N SER A 207 -27.04 16.62 -4.02
CA SER A 207 -28.07 17.31 -4.80
C SER A 207 -29.26 16.39 -5.08
N ALA A 208 -29.00 15.13 -5.48
CA ALA A 208 -30.05 14.15 -5.72
C ALA A 208 -30.86 13.84 -4.44
N LEU A 209 -30.18 13.64 -3.31
CA LEU A 209 -30.85 13.36 -2.04
C LEU A 209 -31.67 14.56 -1.52
N LYS A 210 -31.19 15.79 -1.72
CA LYS A 210 -31.89 17.01 -1.29
C LYS A 210 -33.12 17.31 -2.14
N SER A 211 -33.03 17.13 -3.45
CA SER A 211 -34.14 17.40 -4.38
C SER A 211 -35.16 16.26 -4.45
N GLY A 212 -34.75 15.05 -4.03
CA GLY A 212 -35.51 13.81 -4.26
C GLY A 212 -35.54 13.36 -5.71
N ASP A 213 -34.70 13.96 -6.57
CA ASP A 213 -34.58 13.63 -8.00
C ASP A 213 -33.27 12.89 -8.30
N PRO A 214 -33.31 11.56 -8.47
CA PRO A 214 -32.13 10.77 -8.78
C PRO A 214 -31.54 11.07 -10.16
N ALA A 215 -32.31 11.65 -11.09
CA ALA A 215 -31.82 12.01 -12.43
C ALA A 215 -30.71 13.07 -12.40
N ILE A 216 -30.54 13.79 -11.31
CA ILE A 216 -29.42 14.74 -11.13
C ILE A 216 -28.08 14.02 -11.21
N VAL A 217 -27.99 12.75 -10.73
CA VAL A 217 -26.75 11.98 -10.81
C VAL A 217 -26.38 11.74 -12.28
N GLU A 218 -27.36 11.35 -13.11
CA GLU A 218 -27.14 11.19 -14.54
C GLU A 218 -26.72 12.53 -15.22
N GLN A 219 -27.33 13.65 -14.82
CA GLN A 219 -26.97 14.97 -15.36
C GLN A 219 -25.54 15.37 -15.04
N VAL A 220 -25.03 15.02 -13.86
CA VAL A 220 -23.69 15.43 -13.40
C VAL A 220 -22.61 14.41 -13.81
N LEU A 221 -22.91 13.11 -13.75
CA LEU A 221 -21.93 12.04 -13.89
C LEU A 221 -22.18 11.12 -15.09
N GLY A 222 -23.28 11.29 -15.80
CA GLY A 222 -23.63 10.51 -16.98
C GLY A 222 -22.79 10.84 -18.19
N GLY A 223 -23.08 10.17 -19.34
CA GLY A 223 -22.39 10.43 -20.60
C GLY A 223 -20.88 10.13 -20.56
N GLY A 224 -20.40 9.36 -19.60
CA GLY A 224 -18.98 9.06 -19.42
C GLY A 224 -18.21 10.06 -18.55
N GLU A 225 -18.86 11.09 -18.00
CA GLU A 225 -18.21 12.14 -17.20
C GLU A 225 -17.57 11.59 -15.92
N ALA A 226 -18.23 10.64 -15.22
CA ALA A 226 -17.66 9.99 -14.04
C ALA A 226 -16.34 9.27 -14.37
N VAL A 227 -16.28 8.55 -15.51
CA VAL A 227 -15.06 7.89 -15.98
C VAL A 227 -13.99 8.91 -16.30
N ARG A 228 -14.34 9.98 -17.07
CA ARG A 228 -13.40 11.03 -17.43
C ARG A 228 -12.78 11.71 -16.21
N ILE A 229 -13.60 12.14 -15.25
CA ILE A 229 -13.12 12.78 -14.00
C ILE A 229 -12.19 11.84 -13.24
N SER A 230 -12.58 10.57 -13.15
CA SER A 230 -11.82 9.54 -12.41
C SER A 230 -10.48 9.27 -13.08
N ASP A 231 -10.43 9.09 -14.39
CA ASP A 231 -9.21 8.73 -15.12
C ASP A 231 -8.23 9.92 -15.28
N THR A 232 -8.73 11.18 -15.28
CA THR A 232 -7.85 12.36 -15.39
C THR A 232 -7.45 12.96 -14.05
N GLY A 233 -8.20 12.70 -12.98
CA GLY A 233 -8.06 13.42 -11.70
C GLY A 233 -6.64 13.37 -11.11
N ALA A 234 -6.02 12.19 -11.07
CA ALA A 234 -4.66 12.04 -10.54
C ALA A 234 -3.59 12.68 -11.45
N VAL A 235 -3.74 12.56 -12.76
CA VAL A 235 -2.82 13.18 -13.74
C VAL A 235 -2.91 14.71 -13.69
N ASP A 236 -4.13 15.25 -13.61
CA ASP A 236 -4.37 16.69 -13.52
C ASP A 236 -3.76 17.27 -12.23
N GLN A 237 -3.75 16.46 -11.16
CA GLN A 237 -3.16 16.85 -9.88
C GLN A 237 -1.66 17.14 -9.98
N LEU A 238 -0.91 16.43 -10.85
CA LEU A 238 0.52 16.67 -11.06
C LEU A 238 0.83 18.09 -11.57
N SER A 239 -0.14 18.74 -12.17
CA SER A 239 -0.01 20.09 -12.72
C SER A 239 -0.53 21.20 -11.78
N LYS A 240 -1.00 20.83 -10.57
CA LYS A 240 -1.54 21.78 -9.58
C LYS A 240 -0.51 22.02 -8.46
N PRO A 241 0.12 23.20 -8.41
CA PRO A 241 1.18 23.48 -7.41
C PRO A 241 0.72 23.26 -5.97
N ASP A 242 -0.47 23.71 -5.59
CA ASP A 242 -0.99 23.58 -4.22
C ASP A 242 -1.22 22.11 -3.83
N GLY A 243 -1.70 21.28 -4.78
CA GLY A 243 -1.85 19.85 -4.55
C GLY A 243 -0.50 19.16 -4.34
N MET A 244 0.50 19.48 -5.16
CA MET A 244 1.84 18.94 -5.02
C MET A 244 2.53 19.41 -3.74
N ALA A 245 2.27 20.62 -3.26
CA ALA A 245 2.78 21.12 -1.99
C ALA A 245 2.33 20.28 -0.80
N GLY A 246 1.06 19.84 -0.79
CA GLY A 246 0.53 18.95 0.25
C GLY A 246 1.26 17.60 0.30
N TYR A 247 1.50 16.99 -0.85
CA TYR A 247 2.26 15.75 -0.95
C TYR A 247 3.74 15.92 -0.58
N SER A 248 4.35 17.03 -1.00
CA SER A 248 5.72 17.38 -0.59
C SER A 248 5.85 17.49 0.92
N GLN A 249 4.89 18.15 1.58
CA GLN A 249 4.88 18.27 3.04
C GLN A 249 4.74 16.88 3.71
N ALA A 250 3.87 16.01 3.19
CA ALA A 250 3.73 14.66 3.69
C ALA A 250 5.03 13.85 3.57
N LEU A 251 5.72 13.93 2.41
CA LEU A 251 7.01 13.27 2.19
C LEU A 251 8.10 13.78 3.14
N ARG A 252 8.18 15.11 3.37
CA ARG A 252 9.09 15.69 4.38
C ARG A 252 8.74 15.22 5.80
N THR A 253 7.45 15.19 6.12
CA THR A 253 6.99 14.67 7.43
C THR A 253 7.43 13.23 7.64
N ILE A 254 7.31 12.37 6.61
CA ILE A 254 7.80 10.99 6.66
C ILE A 254 9.32 10.95 6.80
N ALA A 255 10.06 11.76 6.05
CA ALA A 255 11.52 11.79 6.10
C ALA A 255 12.05 12.19 7.50
N ASP A 256 11.43 13.18 8.13
CA ASP A 256 11.91 13.79 9.37
C ASP A 256 11.34 13.15 10.64
N SER A 257 10.28 12.34 10.55
CA SER A 257 9.71 11.66 11.73
C SER A 257 10.63 10.55 12.25
N GLU A 258 10.79 10.45 13.55
CA GLU A 258 11.49 9.32 14.19
C GLU A 258 10.58 8.11 14.44
N SER A 259 9.26 8.30 14.32
CA SER A 259 8.23 7.30 14.56
C SER A 259 7.46 6.98 13.27
N ALA A 260 6.57 6.01 13.34
CA ALA A 260 5.69 5.70 12.21
C ALA A 260 4.75 6.86 11.89
N VAL A 261 4.50 7.04 10.60
CA VAL A 261 3.59 8.07 10.05
C VAL A 261 2.46 7.39 9.29
N ALA A 262 1.22 7.79 9.57
CA ALA A 262 0.09 7.45 8.73
C ALA A 262 -0.34 8.66 7.88
N TYR A 263 -0.89 8.41 6.69
CA TYR A 263 -1.54 9.46 5.90
C TYR A 263 -2.85 8.96 5.32
N HIS A 264 -3.80 9.87 5.18
CA HIS A 264 -5.13 9.51 4.70
C HIS A 264 -5.86 10.66 4.00
N CYS A 265 -6.96 10.32 3.34
CA CYS A 265 -8.00 11.24 2.92
C CYS A 265 -9.36 10.72 3.40
N THR A 266 -10.46 11.00 2.71
CA THR A 266 -11.79 10.52 3.12
C THR A 266 -11.95 9.01 2.95
N ALA A 267 -11.70 8.45 1.74
CA ALA A 267 -11.85 7.02 1.46
C ALA A 267 -10.51 6.26 1.39
N GLY A 268 -9.39 6.95 1.55
CA GLY A 268 -8.06 6.32 1.52
C GLY A 268 -7.63 5.78 0.16
N LYS A 269 -8.24 6.26 -0.94
CA LYS A 269 -8.02 5.69 -2.28
C LYS A 269 -7.34 6.65 -3.26
N ASP A 270 -7.93 7.80 -3.60
CA ASP A 270 -7.44 8.70 -4.65
C ASP A 270 -6.21 9.51 -4.21
N ARG A 271 -6.37 10.52 -3.35
CA ARG A 271 -5.28 11.35 -2.81
C ARG A 271 -4.24 10.51 -2.06
N THR A 272 -4.71 9.60 -1.22
CA THR A 272 -3.89 8.64 -0.48
C THR A 272 -3.16 7.69 -1.44
N GLY A 273 -3.83 7.25 -2.51
CA GLY A 273 -3.23 6.40 -3.54
C GLY A 273 -2.14 7.10 -4.33
N LEU A 274 -2.39 8.37 -4.73
CA LEU A 274 -1.37 9.18 -5.39
C LEU A 274 -0.16 9.42 -4.47
N MET A 275 -0.39 9.76 -3.19
CA MET A 275 0.69 9.89 -2.20
C MET A 275 1.53 8.61 -2.10
N THR A 276 0.87 7.44 -2.07
CA THR A 276 1.57 6.15 -2.04
C THR A 276 2.38 5.92 -3.32
N ALA A 277 1.83 6.22 -4.48
CA ALA A 277 2.53 6.11 -5.76
C ALA A 277 3.78 7.01 -5.80
N LEU A 278 3.67 8.24 -5.30
CA LEU A 278 4.81 9.16 -5.20
C LEU A 278 5.89 8.61 -4.27
N LEU A 279 5.52 8.14 -3.08
CA LEU A 279 6.46 7.57 -2.12
C LEU A 279 7.16 6.33 -2.68
N LEU A 280 6.39 5.34 -3.15
CA LEU A 280 6.93 4.08 -3.65
C LEU A 280 7.81 4.29 -4.90
N GLY A 281 7.43 5.21 -5.78
CA GLY A 281 8.24 5.55 -6.96
C GLY A 281 9.57 6.21 -6.58
N ILE A 282 9.62 7.11 -5.60
CA ILE A 282 10.84 7.71 -5.05
C ILE A 282 11.75 6.62 -4.44
N LEU A 283 11.16 5.61 -3.83
CA LEU A 283 11.88 4.47 -3.26
C LEU A 283 12.35 3.46 -4.30
N GLY A 284 11.88 3.54 -5.55
CA GLY A 284 12.30 2.65 -6.64
C GLY A 284 11.48 1.35 -6.74
N VAL A 285 10.27 1.33 -6.20
CA VAL A 285 9.34 0.21 -6.36
C VAL A 285 8.82 0.19 -7.80
N PRO A 286 8.71 -1.00 -8.46
CA PRO A 286 8.23 -1.10 -9.84
C PRO A 286 6.80 -0.60 -10.03
N ASP A 287 6.52 0.00 -11.20
CA ASP A 287 5.21 0.56 -11.57
C ASP A 287 4.07 -0.44 -11.37
N LYS A 288 4.28 -1.71 -11.75
CA LYS A 288 3.26 -2.75 -11.55
C LYS A 288 2.84 -2.88 -10.09
N THR A 289 3.78 -2.93 -9.17
CA THR A 289 3.50 -3.03 -7.72
C THR A 289 2.78 -1.79 -7.20
N ILE A 290 3.13 -0.60 -7.71
CA ILE A 290 2.46 0.65 -7.37
C ILE A 290 0.98 0.62 -7.83
N VAL A 291 0.73 0.14 -9.04
CA VAL A 291 -0.64 -0.03 -9.59
C VAL A 291 -1.42 -1.06 -8.77
N ASP A 292 -0.82 -2.18 -8.42
CA ASP A 292 -1.46 -3.24 -7.62
C ASP A 292 -1.87 -2.70 -6.23
N ASP A 293 -0.98 -1.96 -5.53
CA ASP A 293 -1.35 -1.32 -4.26
C ASP A 293 -2.48 -0.30 -4.43
N PHE A 294 -2.47 0.49 -5.50
CA PHE A 294 -3.52 1.46 -5.77
C PHE A 294 -4.89 0.79 -5.86
N VAL A 295 -4.99 -0.29 -6.65
CA VAL A 295 -6.24 -1.05 -6.88
C VAL A 295 -6.67 -1.84 -5.64
N LEU A 296 -5.74 -2.21 -4.76
CA LEU A 296 -6.01 -2.94 -3.52
C LEU A 296 -7.02 -2.23 -2.60
N SER A 297 -7.18 -0.91 -2.75
CA SER A 297 -8.22 -0.14 -2.05
C SER A 297 -9.63 -0.64 -2.31
N ASN A 298 -9.90 -1.28 -3.46
CA ASN A 298 -11.20 -1.88 -3.77
C ASN A 298 -11.51 -3.05 -2.82
N THR A 299 -10.51 -3.87 -2.51
CA THR A 299 -10.66 -5.00 -1.59
C THR A 299 -11.04 -4.52 -0.20
N TYR A 300 -10.34 -3.54 0.33
CA TYR A 300 -10.57 -3.06 1.70
C TYR A 300 -11.83 -2.20 1.82
N ASN A 301 -12.18 -1.42 0.82
CA ASN A 301 -13.41 -0.62 0.80
C ASN A 301 -14.66 -1.40 0.36
N LYS A 302 -14.55 -2.67 -0.05
CA LYS A 302 -15.64 -3.44 -0.65
C LYS A 302 -16.93 -3.39 0.16
N ALA A 303 -16.87 -3.79 1.43
CA ALA A 303 -18.05 -3.85 2.29
C ALA A 303 -18.71 -2.47 2.48
N LYS A 304 -17.91 -1.40 2.63
CA LYS A 304 -18.37 -0.02 2.77
C LYS A 304 -19.02 0.49 1.48
N ASN A 305 -18.43 0.16 0.33
CA ASN A 305 -18.98 0.52 -0.98
C ASN A 305 -20.31 -0.20 -1.23
N GLU A 306 -20.40 -1.50 -0.94
CA GLU A 306 -21.63 -2.29 -1.09
C GLU A 306 -22.79 -1.75 -0.23
N GLN A 307 -22.51 -1.36 1.03
CA GLN A 307 -23.50 -0.69 1.88
C GLN A 307 -23.96 0.64 1.27
N THR A 308 -23.02 1.43 0.75
CA THR A 308 -23.32 2.72 0.10
C THR A 308 -24.15 2.50 -1.17
N TYR A 309 -23.82 1.53 -2.00
CA TYR A 309 -24.58 1.19 -3.20
C TYR A 309 -26.00 0.74 -2.86
N THR A 310 -26.15 -0.13 -1.86
CA THR A 310 -27.47 -0.59 -1.40
C THR A 310 -28.33 0.60 -0.93
N PHE A 311 -27.77 1.49 -0.13
CA PHE A 311 -28.47 2.68 0.33
C PHE A 311 -28.90 3.59 -0.82
N LEU A 312 -27.97 3.94 -1.73
CA LEU A 312 -28.25 4.85 -2.83
C LEU A 312 -29.21 4.24 -3.86
N SER A 313 -29.10 2.96 -4.17
CA SER A 313 -30.06 2.26 -5.01
C SER A 313 -31.47 2.29 -4.41
N SER A 314 -31.61 2.18 -3.07
CA SER A 314 -32.90 2.30 -2.40
C SER A 314 -33.54 3.70 -2.54
N LYS A 315 -32.76 4.70 -2.93
CA LYS A 315 -33.20 6.07 -3.23
C LYS A 315 -33.41 6.31 -4.75
N GLY A 316 -33.35 5.23 -5.56
CA GLY A 316 -33.52 5.32 -7.01
C GLY A 316 -32.29 5.83 -7.77
N ILE A 317 -31.13 6.00 -7.11
CA ILE A 317 -29.89 6.42 -7.76
C ILE A 317 -29.27 5.26 -8.49
N ASP A 318 -28.93 5.46 -9.77
CA ASP A 318 -28.14 4.50 -10.53
C ASP A 318 -26.68 4.49 -10.05
N VAL A 319 -26.33 3.43 -9.31
CA VAL A 319 -25.02 3.28 -8.71
C VAL A 319 -23.91 2.98 -9.73
N ASP A 320 -24.24 2.49 -10.93
CA ASP A 320 -23.23 2.24 -11.96
C ASP A 320 -22.58 3.54 -12.44
N LEU A 321 -23.30 4.66 -12.36
CA LEU A 321 -22.75 6.00 -12.61
C LEU A 321 -21.73 6.44 -11.53
N LEU A 322 -21.78 5.87 -10.34
CA LEU A 322 -20.92 6.22 -9.22
C LEU A 322 -19.67 5.35 -9.14
N LYS A 323 -19.75 4.10 -9.58
CA LYS A 323 -18.64 3.14 -9.52
C LYS A 323 -17.30 3.69 -10.05
N PRO A 324 -17.25 4.41 -11.19
CA PRO A 324 -16.00 4.96 -11.68
C PRO A 324 -15.28 5.90 -10.70
N LEU A 325 -16.04 6.60 -9.84
CA LEU A 325 -15.52 7.50 -8.81
C LEU A 325 -15.37 6.82 -7.44
N MET A 326 -15.93 5.63 -7.24
CA MET A 326 -15.88 4.89 -5.97
C MET A 326 -14.87 3.75 -5.98
N GLU A 327 -14.50 3.24 -7.15
CA GLU A 327 -13.60 2.11 -7.33
C GLU A 327 -12.32 2.55 -8.04
N GLN A 328 -11.21 1.87 -7.75
CA GLN A 328 -9.92 2.15 -8.35
C GLN A 328 -9.64 1.25 -9.55
N ARG A 329 -9.05 1.83 -10.59
CA ARG A 329 -8.65 1.13 -11.82
C ARG A 329 -7.22 1.50 -12.20
N PRO A 330 -6.48 0.62 -12.88
CA PRO A 330 -5.14 0.93 -13.38
C PRO A 330 -5.10 2.19 -14.26
N SER A 331 -6.16 2.46 -15.03
CA SER A 331 -6.29 3.65 -15.90
C SER A 331 -6.21 4.99 -15.16
N GLN A 332 -6.43 5.00 -13.84
CA GLN A 332 -6.38 6.22 -13.03
C GLN A 332 -4.95 6.57 -12.59
N ILE A 333 -4.08 5.59 -12.38
CA ILE A 333 -2.74 5.82 -11.83
C ILE A 333 -1.63 5.56 -12.86
N GLN A 334 -1.79 4.63 -13.80
CA GLN A 334 -0.78 4.33 -14.81
C GLN A 334 -0.36 5.57 -15.61
N PRO A 335 -1.28 6.45 -16.06
CA PRO A 335 -0.90 7.67 -16.77
C PRO A 335 -0.08 8.65 -15.92
N VAL A 336 -0.19 8.62 -14.59
CA VAL A 336 0.65 9.40 -13.67
C VAL A 336 2.09 8.90 -13.73
N LEU A 337 2.28 7.58 -13.63
CA LEU A 337 3.60 6.94 -13.70
C LEU A 337 4.27 7.18 -15.04
N ASP A 338 3.52 7.01 -16.14
CA ASP A 338 3.98 7.28 -17.50
C ASP A 338 4.40 8.75 -17.67
N LYS A 339 3.59 9.70 -17.19
CA LYS A 339 3.89 11.12 -17.26
C LYS A 339 5.15 11.50 -16.47
N ILE A 340 5.34 10.91 -15.28
CA ILE A 340 6.54 11.13 -14.47
C ILE A 340 7.78 10.62 -15.22
N ARG A 341 7.72 9.41 -15.79
CA ARG A 341 8.81 8.83 -16.55
C ARG A 341 9.13 9.62 -17.82
N ASP A 342 8.09 9.89 -18.64
CA ASP A 342 8.27 10.30 -20.02
C ASP A 342 8.35 11.84 -20.18
N GLN A 343 7.63 12.61 -19.33
CA GLN A 343 7.55 14.06 -19.45
C GLN A 343 8.39 14.79 -18.39
N PHE A 344 8.50 14.24 -17.18
CA PHE A 344 9.27 14.88 -16.11
C PHE A 344 10.69 14.32 -15.99
N GLY A 345 11.07 13.29 -16.76
CA GLY A 345 12.42 12.73 -16.80
C GLY A 345 12.72 11.78 -15.63
N GLY A 346 11.67 11.12 -15.08
CA GLY A 346 11.76 10.13 -14.03
C GLY A 346 11.62 10.69 -12.60
N TRP A 347 11.63 9.77 -11.66
CA TRP A 347 11.33 10.04 -10.25
C TRP A 347 12.27 11.04 -9.58
N GLU A 348 13.57 10.96 -9.86
CA GLU A 348 14.56 11.86 -9.27
C GLU A 348 14.28 13.32 -9.66
N LYS A 349 14.14 13.56 -10.95
CA LYS A 349 13.90 14.91 -11.50
C LYS A 349 12.52 15.42 -11.10
N PHE A 350 11.49 14.58 -11.15
CA PHE A 350 10.15 14.92 -10.69
C PHE A 350 10.13 15.35 -9.22
N SER A 351 10.83 14.60 -8.36
CA SER A 351 10.93 14.91 -6.93
C SER A 351 11.56 16.26 -6.66
N GLN A 352 12.60 16.62 -7.42
CA GLN A 352 13.28 17.90 -7.26
C GLN A 352 12.49 19.06 -7.91
N ASP A 353 12.04 18.88 -9.15
CA ASP A 353 11.47 19.96 -9.95
C ASP A 353 9.99 20.26 -9.63
N VAL A 354 9.21 19.22 -9.29
CA VAL A 354 7.76 19.35 -9.04
C VAL A 354 7.45 19.30 -7.55
N LEU A 355 7.91 18.26 -6.84
CA LEU A 355 7.71 18.12 -5.41
C LEU A 355 8.63 19.03 -4.57
N LYS A 356 9.63 19.68 -5.19
CA LYS A 356 10.58 20.57 -4.51
C LYS A 356 11.30 19.89 -3.33
N LEU A 357 11.52 18.59 -3.41
CA LEU A 357 12.33 17.86 -2.44
C LEU A 357 13.80 18.06 -2.78
N ASP A 358 14.60 18.41 -1.78
CA ASP A 358 16.04 18.44 -1.91
C ASP A 358 16.63 17.01 -1.89
N ALA A 359 17.88 16.89 -2.32
CA ALA A 359 18.58 15.60 -2.38
C ALA A 359 18.71 14.95 -0.98
N ASP A 360 18.84 15.76 0.07
CA ASP A 360 18.95 15.27 1.45
C ASP A 360 17.64 14.64 1.92
N THR A 361 16.50 15.25 1.61
CA THR A 361 15.17 14.68 1.92
C THR A 361 14.95 13.35 1.20
N ILE A 362 15.29 13.25 -0.09
CA ILE A 362 15.21 12.01 -0.86
C ILE A 362 16.14 10.94 -0.26
N ALA A 363 17.36 11.30 0.08
CA ALA A 363 18.31 10.39 0.73
C ALA A 363 17.81 9.91 2.10
N LYS A 364 17.23 10.80 2.91
CA LYS A 364 16.61 10.44 4.19
C LYS A 364 15.45 9.45 4.01
N LEU A 365 14.54 9.68 3.06
CA LEU A 365 13.44 8.75 2.76
C LEU A 365 13.98 7.36 2.43
N ARG A 366 14.96 7.26 1.52
CA ARG A 366 15.56 6.00 1.10
C ARG A 366 16.30 5.30 2.25
N SER A 367 17.12 6.00 3.00
CA SER A 367 17.90 5.41 4.11
C SER A 367 17.02 4.95 5.26
N LYS A 368 15.95 5.69 5.54
CA LYS A 368 14.99 5.35 6.59
C LYS A 368 14.12 4.16 6.20
N LEU A 369 13.57 4.19 4.99
CA LEU A 369 12.49 3.29 4.59
C LEU A 369 12.94 2.03 3.85
N LEU A 370 14.16 1.97 3.34
CA LEU A 370 14.66 0.78 2.64
C LEU A 370 15.54 -0.08 3.53
N THR A 371 15.48 -1.40 3.32
CA THR A 371 16.43 -2.35 3.90
C THR A 371 17.85 -2.03 3.41
N LYS A 372 18.87 -2.51 4.12
CA LYS A 372 20.25 -2.47 3.62
C LYS A 372 20.39 -3.45 2.44
N GLN A 373 21.29 -3.14 1.54
CA GLN A 373 21.72 -4.08 0.51
C GLN A 373 22.51 -5.21 1.14
#